data_0e0454815123dd61f27773a4218d0c9c
#
_entry.id   0e0454815123dd61f27773a4218d0c9c
#
_cell.length_a   1.000
_cell.length_b   1.000
_cell.length_c   1.000
_cell.angle_alpha   90.00
_cell.angle_beta   90.00
_cell.angle_gamma   90.00
#
_symmetry.space_group_name_H-M   'P 1'
#
loop_
_entity.id
_entity.type
_entity.pdbx_description
1 polymer ?
#
loop_
_entity_poly.entity_id
_entity_poly.type
_entity_poly.pdbx_seq_one_letter_code
_entity_poly.pdbx_strand_id
1 'polypeptide(L)'
;MGSEMCIRDRDTEAEIALVSAYCDQKGTPHAYSDVFAKGGAGGIELAKTVCDVIEKNEGATRFAPIYDTDSSIEEKIQIVAEKIYHAGHVAYTSAAKKAIRDIEALGMDKLPICVAKTQYSLSDDPKLLGAPSGFTITVKDVRVSAGARFIVVYTGAIMTMPGLPKVPAAERIDVDENGVICLLYTSD
;
A
#
# COMPACT_ATOMS: atom_id res chain seq x y z
N MET A 1 7.57 0.83 -8.75
CA MET A 1 6.96 0.28 -7.51
C MET A 1 6.57 -1.15 -7.80
N GLY A 2 7.15 -2.12 -7.08
CA GLY A 2 6.70 -3.49 -7.17
C GLY A 2 5.31 -3.62 -6.55
N SER A 3 4.40 -4.31 -7.20
CA SER A 3 3.13 -4.71 -6.62
C SER A 3 3.30 -6.13 -6.12
N GLU A 4 3.30 -6.31 -4.81
CA GLU A 4 3.16 -7.61 -4.21
C GLU A 4 1.68 -7.81 -3.90
N MET A 5 1.03 -8.68 -4.62
CA MET A 5 -0.25 -9.21 -4.21
C MET A 5 0.00 -10.41 -3.33
N CYS A 6 -0.75 -10.55 -2.24
CA CYS A 6 -0.75 -11.76 -1.42
C CYS A 6 -1.34 -12.91 -2.24
N ILE A 7 -0.61 -13.33 -3.22
CA ILE A 7 -0.88 -14.46 -4.07
C ILE A 7 -0.42 -15.67 -3.29
N ARG A 8 -1.30 -16.20 -2.56
CA ARG A 8 -1.01 -17.44 -1.90
C ARG A 8 -1.55 -18.51 -2.81
N ASP A 9 -0.65 -19.33 -3.38
CA ASP A 9 -0.96 -20.65 -3.94
C ASP A 9 -2.34 -20.88 -4.61
N ARG A 10 -3.10 -19.82 -4.85
CA ARG A 10 -4.44 -19.86 -5.47
C ARG A 10 -4.50 -19.29 -6.87
N ASP A 11 -3.47 -18.58 -7.29
CA ASP A 11 -3.47 -18.02 -8.62
C ASP A 11 -3.27 -19.10 -9.66
N THR A 12 -4.14 -19.12 -10.62
CA THR A 12 -4.05 -20.02 -11.75
C THR A 12 -2.96 -19.54 -12.72
N GLU A 13 -2.43 -20.48 -13.50
CA GLU A 13 -1.48 -20.13 -14.58
C GLU A 13 -2.05 -19.10 -15.55
N ALA A 14 -3.37 -19.08 -15.77
CA ALA A 14 -4.04 -18.12 -16.62
C ALA A 14 -4.01 -16.70 -16.02
N GLU A 15 -4.17 -16.56 -14.73
CA GLU A 15 -4.08 -15.26 -14.03
C GLU A 15 -2.64 -14.73 -14.04
N ILE A 16 -1.67 -15.59 -13.76
CA ILE A 16 -0.24 -15.24 -13.83
C ILE A 16 0.12 -14.79 -15.26
N ALA A 17 -0.30 -15.54 -16.28
CA ALA A 17 -0.05 -15.20 -17.67
C ALA A 17 -0.70 -13.86 -18.06
N LEU A 18 -1.91 -13.57 -17.58
CA LEU A 18 -2.60 -12.30 -17.83
C LEU A 18 -1.82 -11.09 -17.25
N VAL A 19 -1.37 -11.21 -16.01
CA VAL A 19 -0.58 -10.15 -15.36
C VAL A 19 0.76 -9.97 -16.06
N SER A 20 1.43 -11.05 -16.40
CA SER A 20 2.70 -11.01 -17.13
C SER A 20 2.55 -10.31 -18.48
N ALA A 21 1.55 -10.70 -19.27
CA ALA A 21 1.27 -10.08 -20.57
C ALA A 21 0.95 -8.58 -20.45
N TYR A 22 0.26 -8.17 -19.38
CA TYR A 22 0.00 -6.76 -19.11
C TYR A 22 1.28 -5.99 -18.75
N CYS A 23 2.15 -6.58 -17.94
CA CYS A 23 3.45 -5.99 -17.61
C CYS A 23 4.32 -5.84 -18.85
N ASP A 24 4.37 -6.86 -19.73
CA ASP A 24 5.08 -6.81 -21.01
C ASP A 24 4.56 -5.69 -21.91
N GLN A 25 3.24 -5.56 -22.02
CA GLN A 25 2.61 -4.48 -22.80
C GLN A 25 3.00 -3.09 -22.27
N LYS A 26 3.23 -2.96 -20.98
CA LYS A 26 3.66 -1.72 -20.33
C LYS A 26 5.18 -1.53 -20.31
N GLY A 27 5.95 -2.50 -20.79
CA GLY A 27 7.40 -2.49 -20.70
C GLY A 27 7.92 -2.49 -19.25
N THR A 28 7.14 -3.06 -18.33
CA THR A 28 7.48 -3.12 -16.90
C THR A 28 8.15 -4.47 -16.61
N PRO A 29 9.40 -4.48 -16.12
CA PRO A 29 10.06 -5.71 -15.70
C PRO A 29 9.25 -6.40 -14.61
N HIS A 30 9.08 -7.70 -14.73
CA HIS A 30 8.31 -8.51 -13.80
C HIS A 30 8.89 -9.92 -13.70
N ALA A 31 8.61 -10.62 -12.62
CA ALA A 31 8.89 -12.03 -12.46
C ALA A 31 7.90 -12.64 -11.46
N TYR A 32 7.51 -13.88 -11.69
CA TYR A 32 6.74 -14.66 -10.73
C TYR A 32 7.63 -15.05 -9.55
N SER A 33 7.09 -14.94 -8.34
CA SER A 33 7.79 -15.31 -7.10
C SER A 33 6.99 -16.36 -6.33
N ASP A 34 7.60 -17.50 -6.09
CA ASP A 34 7.01 -18.64 -5.37
C ASP A 34 7.82 -18.92 -4.08
N VAL A 35 8.27 -17.86 -3.44
CA VAL A 35 9.12 -17.98 -2.23
C VAL A 35 8.39 -18.59 -1.06
N PHE A 36 7.07 -18.45 -0.99
CA PHE A 36 6.27 -19.05 0.07
C PHE A 36 6.31 -20.58 0.03
N ALA A 37 6.08 -21.18 -1.15
CA ALA A 37 6.07 -22.62 -1.33
C ALA A 37 7.46 -23.22 -1.48
N LYS A 38 8.40 -22.51 -2.14
CA LYS A 38 9.72 -23.06 -2.54
C LYS A 38 10.92 -22.39 -1.83
N GLY A 39 10.66 -21.49 -0.88
CA GLY A 39 11.74 -20.75 -0.21
C GLY A 39 12.60 -19.96 -1.19
N GLY A 40 13.90 -19.86 -0.94
CA GLY A 40 14.81 -19.07 -1.77
C GLY A 40 14.84 -19.49 -3.25
N ALA A 41 14.63 -20.78 -3.55
CA ALA A 41 14.57 -21.27 -4.93
C ALA A 41 13.42 -20.63 -5.72
N GLY A 42 12.27 -20.36 -5.06
CA GLY A 42 11.12 -19.72 -5.69
C GLY A 42 11.30 -18.23 -5.99
N GLY A 43 12.37 -17.60 -5.50
CA GLY A 43 12.66 -16.18 -5.70
C GLY A 43 13.80 -15.87 -6.67
N ILE A 44 14.44 -16.90 -7.23
CA ILE A 44 15.65 -16.70 -8.06
C ILE A 44 15.38 -15.81 -9.27
N GLU A 45 14.29 -16.05 -10.00
CA GLU A 45 13.97 -15.26 -11.21
C GLU A 45 13.64 -13.81 -10.86
N LEU A 46 12.94 -13.57 -9.75
CA LEU A 46 12.70 -12.22 -9.25
C LEU A 46 14.01 -11.52 -8.89
N ALA A 47 14.92 -12.21 -8.20
CA ALA A 47 16.23 -11.66 -7.84
C ALA A 47 17.07 -11.30 -9.08
N LYS A 48 17.10 -12.15 -10.10
CA LYS A 48 17.76 -11.86 -11.38
C LYS A 48 17.17 -10.64 -12.07
N THR A 49 15.82 -10.57 -12.15
CA THR A 49 15.12 -9.43 -12.73
C THR A 49 15.47 -8.13 -12.02
N VAL A 50 15.56 -8.15 -10.69
CA VAL A 50 15.97 -6.97 -9.91
C VAL A 50 17.42 -6.57 -10.23
N CYS A 51 18.35 -7.53 -10.29
CA CYS A 51 19.75 -7.25 -10.67
C CYS A 51 19.83 -6.65 -12.07
N ASP A 52 19.15 -7.21 -13.04
CA ASP A 52 19.10 -6.70 -14.42
C ASP A 52 18.56 -5.27 -14.49
N VAL A 53 17.53 -4.94 -13.68
CA VAL A 53 16.99 -3.58 -13.61
C VAL A 53 18.00 -2.63 -12.97
N ILE A 54 18.70 -3.05 -11.94
CA ILE A 54 19.75 -2.24 -11.29
C ILE A 54 20.87 -1.95 -12.30
N GLU A 55 21.40 -2.97 -12.96
CA GLU A 55 22.48 -2.85 -13.95
C GLU A 55 22.08 -1.94 -15.12
N LYS A 56 20.88 -2.12 -15.66
CA LYS A 56 20.37 -1.27 -16.75
C LYS A 56 20.19 0.19 -16.37
N ASN A 57 20.00 0.47 -15.09
CA ASN A 57 19.81 1.82 -14.56
C ASN A 57 21.05 2.35 -13.83
N GLU A 58 22.20 1.67 -13.93
CA GLU A 58 23.43 2.12 -13.30
C GLU A 58 23.82 3.52 -13.81
N GLY A 59 24.02 4.46 -12.88
CA GLY A 59 24.28 5.87 -13.18
C GLY A 59 23.07 6.69 -13.64
N ALA A 60 21.87 6.08 -13.80
CA ALA A 60 20.66 6.75 -14.23
C ALA A 60 19.59 6.84 -13.13
N THR A 61 19.98 6.77 -11.85
CA THR A 61 19.03 6.83 -10.74
C THR A 61 18.29 8.16 -10.74
N ARG A 62 17.02 8.11 -11.12
CA ARG A 62 16.09 9.26 -11.13
C ARG A 62 15.18 9.21 -9.92
N PHE A 63 15.74 8.89 -8.75
CA PHE A 63 14.94 8.97 -7.53
C PHE A 63 14.58 10.41 -7.29
N ALA A 64 13.29 10.71 -7.31
CA ALA A 64 12.74 12.00 -6.95
C ALA A 64 11.55 11.79 -6.02
N PRO A 65 11.55 12.36 -4.82
CA PRO A 65 10.36 12.38 -3.96
C PRO A 65 9.19 13.01 -4.71
N ILE A 66 7.97 12.54 -4.45
CA ILE A 66 6.77 13.08 -5.10
C ILE A 66 6.36 14.45 -4.57
N TYR A 67 6.84 14.82 -3.40
CA TYR A 67 6.68 16.13 -2.76
C TYR A 67 7.93 16.50 -1.98
N ASP A 68 8.10 17.78 -1.71
CA ASP A 68 9.12 18.31 -0.81
C ASP A 68 8.63 18.23 0.65
N THR A 69 9.49 17.75 1.55
CA THR A 69 9.17 17.71 2.99
C THR A 69 8.99 19.10 3.60
N ASP A 70 9.51 20.15 2.96
CA ASP A 70 9.31 21.55 3.37
C ASP A 70 7.94 22.14 2.98
N SER A 71 7.18 21.45 2.13
CA SER A 71 5.79 21.81 1.85
C SER A 71 4.91 21.70 3.10
N SER A 72 3.77 22.40 3.10
CA SER A 72 2.77 22.29 4.16
C SER A 72 2.18 20.86 4.23
N ILE A 73 1.60 20.50 5.36
CA ILE A 73 0.97 19.17 5.54
C ILE A 73 -0.16 19.01 4.51
N GLU A 74 -0.98 20.04 4.30
CA GLU A 74 -2.06 20.00 3.33
C GLU A 74 -1.56 19.82 1.89
N GLU A 75 -0.47 20.51 1.50
CA GLU A 75 0.13 20.35 0.17
C GLU A 75 0.65 18.92 -0.04
N LYS A 76 1.33 18.35 0.95
CA LYS A 76 1.79 16.95 0.89
C LYS A 76 0.61 15.99 0.70
N ILE A 77 -0.47 16.19 1.46
CA ILE A 77 -1.69 15.37 1.36
C ILE A 77 -2.33 15.52 -0.02
N GLN A 78 -2.44 16.74 -0.53
CA GLN A 78 -2.99 17.00 -1.86
C GLN A 78 -2.17 16.31 -2.96
N ILE A 79 -0.85 16.43 -2.92
CA ILE A 79 0.04 15.81 -3.90
C ILE A 79 -0.09 14.28 -3.90
N VAL A 80 -0.15 13.65 -2.72
CA VAL A 80 -0.36 12.20 -2.61
C VAL A 80 -1.73 11.79 -3.12
N ALA A 81 -2.78 12.55 -2.75
CA ALA A 81 -4.14 12.29 -3.18
C ALA A 81 -4.27 12.35 -4.72
N GLU A 82 -3.68 13.35 -5.35
CA GLU A 82 -3.74 13.53 -6.80
C GLU A 82 -2.85 12.54 -7.56
N LYS A 83 -1.56 12.49 -7.22
CA LYS A 83 -0.56 11.73 -7.99
C LYS A 83 -0.63 10.23 -7.77
N ILE A 84 -1.01 9.78 -6.57
CA ILE A 84 -1.03 8.35 -6.22
C ILE A 84 -2.44 7.79 -6.30
N TYR A 85 -3.43 8.50 -5.76
CA TYR A 85 -4.80 8.00 -5.69
C TYR A 85 -5.72 8.51 -6.82
N HIS A 86 -5.30 9.52 -7.61
CA HIS A 86 -6.09 10.14 -8.66
C HIS A 86 -7.37 10.83 -8.15
N ALA A 87 -7.35 11.30 -6.89
CA ALA A 87 -8.42 12.09 -6.33
C ALA A 87 -8.47 13.49 -6.96
N GLY A 88 -9.68 14.04 -7.09
CA GLY A 88 -9.87 15.42 -7.58
C GLY A 88 -9.78 16.46 -6.46
N HIS A 89 -10.16 16.08 -5.24
CA HIS A 89 -10.22 16.98 -4.10
C HIS A 89 -9.86 16.29 -2.78
N VAL A 90 -9.39 17.10 -1.81
CA VAL A 90 -9.21 16.69 -0.43
C VAL A 90 -10.06 17.55 0.47
N ALA A 91 -10.93 16.94 1.26
CA ALA A 91 -11.73 17.58 2.28
C ALA A 91 -11.15 17.29 3.68
N TYR A 92 -11.33 18.23 4.60
CA TYR A 92 -10.80 18.11 5.96
C TYR A 92 -11.91 18.33 6.98
N THR A 93 -12.01 17.46 7.97
CA THR A 93 -12.86 17.70 9.14
C THR A 93 -12.28 18.81 10.01
N SER A 94 -13.11 19.38 10.90
CA SER A 94 -12.64 20.37 11.89
C SER A 94 -11.58 19.79 12.82
N ALA A 95 -11.67 18.50 13.15
CA ALA A 95 -10.68 17.77 13.96
C ALA A 95 -9.34 17.67 13.23
N ALA A 96 -9.34 17.28 11.95
CA ALA A 96 -8.14 17.20 11.14
C ALA A 96 -7.45 18.57 11.01
N LYS A 97 -8.20 19.62 10.74
CA LYS A 97 -7.64 20.99 10.68
C LYS A 97 -7.04 21.45 11.99
N LYS A 98 -7.65 21.09 13.12
CA LYS A 98 -7.08 21.38 14.44
C LYS A 98 -5.77 20.61 14.65
N ALA A 99 -5.78 19.32 14.37
CA ALA A 99 -4.59 18.46 14.52
C ALA A 99 -3.41 18.95 13.66
N ILE A 100 -3.66 19.38 12.43
CA ILE A 100 -2.62 19.96 11.56
C ILE A 100 -1.98 21.19 12.22
N ARG A 101 -2.79 22.14 12.70
CA ARG A 101 -2.26 23.34 13.40
C ARG A 101 -1.48 23.00 14.65
N ASP A 102 -1.94 21.99 15.41
CA ASP A 102 -1.24 21.54 16.62
C ASP A 102 0.13 20.93 16.25
N ILE A 103 0.22 20.18 15.15
CA ILE A 103 1.48 19.61 14.63
C ILE A 103 2.43 20.71 14.15
N GLU A 104 1.92 21.72 13.44
CA GLU A 104 2.69 22.88 13.00
C GLU A 104 3.25 23.68 14.20
N ALA A 105 2.42 23.90 15.22
CA ALA A 105 2.84 24.57 16.47
C ALA A 105 3.95 23.82 17.20
N LEU A 106 4.03 22.48 17.04
CA LEU A 106 5.10 21.64 17.59
C LEU A 106 6.37 21.63 16.71
N GLY A 107 6.36 22.29 15.54
CA GLY A 107 7.47 22.28 14.60
C GLY A 107 7.71 20.90 13.95
N MET A 108 6.69 20.06 13.85
CA MET A 108 6.76 18.72 13.27
C MET A 108 6.16 18.62 11.87
N ASP A 109 5.82 19.74 11.27
CA ASP A 109 5.21 19.86 9.94
C ASP A 109 6.12 19.39 8.79
N LYS A 110 7.45 19.36 9.00
CA LYS A 110 8.43 18.91 8.01
C LYS A 110 8.59 17.39 7.90
N LEU A 111 7.89 16.64 8.73
CA LEU A 111 7.90 15.19 8.64
C LEU A 111 7.16 14.70 7.38
N PRO A 112 7.59 13.55 6.79
CA PRO A 112 6.84 12.94 5.69
C PRO A 112 5.49 12.43 6.16
N ILE A 113 4.56 12.27 5.22
CA ILE A 113 3.22 11.78 5.50
C ILE A 113 3.04 10.31 5.11
N CYS A 114 2.17 9.62 5.84
CA CYS A 114 1.68 8.29 5.52
C CYS A 114 0.14 8.33 5.55
N VAL A 115 -0.50 8.03 4.42
CA VAL A 115 -1.96 8.06 4.33
C VAL A 115 -2.53 6.69 4.68
N ALA A 116 -3.31 6.64 5.76
CA ALA A 116 -4.06 5.47 6.18
C ALA A 116 -5.48 5.54 5.62
N LYS A 117 -5.80 4.66 4.70
CA LYS A 117 -7.12 4.55 4.05
C LYS A 117 -7.51 3.09 3.84
N THR A 118 -8.74 2.84 3.38
CA THR A 118 -9.18 1.48 3.06
C THR A 118 -8.25 0.81 2.03
N GLN A 119 -8.02 -0.48 2.21
CA GLN A 119 -7.24 -1.31 1.27
C GLN A 119 -8.06 -1.75 0.05
N TYR A 120 -9.37 -1.58 0.06
CA TYR A 120 -10.26 -2.09 -0.99
C TYR A 120 -10.46 -1.14 -2.17
N SER A 121 -10.01 0.11 -2.06
CA SER A 121 -10.19 1.12 -3.11
C SER A 121 -9.03 2.11 -3.13
N LEU A 122 -8.81 2.79 -4.23
CA LEU A 122 -7.96 3.99 -4.29
C LEU A 122 -8.61 5.20 -3.61
N SER A 123 -9.96 5.22 -3.50
CA SER A 123 -10.71 6.22 -2.73
C SER A 123 -10.75 5.88 -1.23
N ASP A 124 -11.38 6.72 -0.43
CA ASP A 124 -11.72 6.45 0.97
C ASP A 124 -13.07 5.71 1.14
N ASP A 125 -13.77 5.44 0.03
CA ASP A 125 -14.97 4.58 -0.02
C ASP A 125 -14.59 3.16 -0.48
N PRO A 126 -14.71 2.13 0.38
CA PRO A 126 -14.37 0.75 0.03
C PRO A 126 -15.26 0.14 -1.07
N LYS A 127 -16.39 0.77 -1.40
CA LYS A 127 -17.30 0.30 -2.43
C LYS A 127 -16.95 0.81 -3.82
N LEU A 128 -16.11 1.83 -3.92
CA LEU A 128 -15.68 2.41 -5.19
C LEU A 128 -14.50 1.60 -5.74
N LEU A 129 -14.80 0.46 -6.35
CA LEU A 129 -13.81 -0.53 -6.80
C LEU A 129 -13.08 -0.11 -8.09
N GLY A 130 -12.02 -0.83 -8.39
CA GLY A 130 -11.20 -0.65 -9.59
C GLY A 130 -10.26 0.55 -9.50
N ALA A 131 -10.20 1.37 -10.53
CA ALA A 131 -9.35 2.55 -10.63
C ALA A 131 -10.18 3.84 -10.72
N PRO A 132 -10.89 4.23 -9.65
CA PRO A 132 -11.66 5.47 -9.64
C PRO A 132 -10.75 6.69 -9.78
N SER A 133 -11.30 7.79 -10.28
CA SER A 133 -10.60 9.08 -10.40
C SER A 133 -11.56 10.25 -10.12
N GLY A 134 -11.01 11.42 -9.78
CA GLY A 134 -11.79 12.63 -9.57
C GLY A 134 -12.66 12.66 -8.31
N PHE A 135 -12.57 11.64 -7.45
CA PHE A 135 -13.31 11.56 -6.18
C PHE A 135 -12.70 12.50 -5.13
N THR A 136 -13.40 12.67 -4.02
CA THR A 136 -12.91 13.45 -2.87
C THR A 136 -12.43 12.50 -1.78
N ILE A 137 -11.20 12.70 -1.29
CA ILE A 137 -10.71 12.04 -0.08
C ILE A 137 -11.02 12.94 1.13
N THR A 138 -11.60 12.37 2.18
CA THR A 138 -11.89 13.10 3.41
C THR A 138 -10.92 12.73 4.52
N VAL A 139 -10.06 13.69 4.87
CA VAL A 139 -9.14 13.56 6.02
C VAL A 139 -9.92 13.78 7.30
N LYS A 140 -9.98 12.75 8.15
CA LYS A 140 -10.73 12.75 9.41
C LYS A 140 -9.88 13.15 10.61
N ASP A 141 -8.63 12.71 10.64
CA ASP A 141 -7.68 12.99 11.71
C ASP A 141 -6.24 12.95 11.18
N VAL A 142 -5.34 13.61 11.89
CA VAL A 142 -3.90 13.61 11.56
C VAL A 142 -3.12 13.46 12.86
N ARG A 143 -2.15 12.55 12.89
CA ARG A 143 -1.36 12.25 14.09
C ARG A 143 0.11 12.10 13.76
N VAL A 144 0.96 12.55 14.68
CA VAL A 144 2.41 12.32 14.56
C VAL A 144 2.78 10.97 15.16
N SER A 145 3.47 10.15 14.39
CA SER A 145 4.20 8.97 14.88
C SER A 145 5.63 9.40 15.22
N ALA A 146 5.81 9.98 16.41
CA ALA A 146 7.04 10.66 16.78
C ALA A 146 8.27 9.72 16.75
N GLY A 147 8.12 8.49 17.23
CA GLY A 147 9.20 7.50 17.22
C GLY A 147 9.65 7.07 15.83
N ALA A 148 8.70 6.98 14.88
CA ALA A 148 8.97 6.61 13.49
C ALA A 148 9.21 7.83 12.57
N ARG A 149 9.00 9.05 13.07
CA ARG A 149 9.23 10.33 12.40
C ARG A 149 8.44 10.50 11.11
N PHE A 150 7.13 10.25 11.16
CA PHE A 150 6.20 10.59 10.09
C PHE A 150 4.83 11.00 10.63
N ILE A 151 4.04 11.63 9.78
CA ILE A 151 2.68 12.06 10.08
C ILE A 151 1.70 11.06 9.46
N VAL A 152 0.81 10.50 10.28
CA VAL A 152 -0.26 9.61 9.81
C VAL A 152 -1.50 10.43 9.50
N VAL A 153 -2.00 10.30 8.28
CA VAL A 153 -3.20 10.96 7.78
C VAL A 153 -4.32 9.92 7.69
N TYR A 154 -5.33 10.03 8.54
CA TYR A 154 -6.44 9.09 8.58
C TYR A 154 -7.58 9.56 7.67
N THR A 155 -7.97 8.71 6.73
CA THR A 155 -9.11 8.96 5.83
C THR A 155 -10.16 7.87 6.03
N GLY A 156 -11.43 8.22 5.88
CA GLY A 156 -12.49 7.22 6.02
C GLY A 156 -12.60 6.60 7.44
N ALA A 157 -13.15 5.41 7.54
CA ALA A 157 -13.23 4.63 8.78
C ALA A 157 -12.08 3.63 8.82
N ILE A 158 -11.02 3.94 9.53
CA ILE A 158 -9.85 3.07 9.68
C ILE A 158 -9.85 2.43 11.05
N MET A 159 -9.81 1.10 11.08
CA MET A 159 -9.58 0.33 12.30
C MET A 159 -8.07 0.28 12.55
N THR A 160 -7.61 0.97 13.58
CA THR A 160 -6.17 1.09 13.89
C THR A 160 -5.58 -0.15 14.56
N MET A 161 -6.41 -0.96 15.17
CA MET A 161 -6.02 -2.21 15.81
C MET A 161 -7.22 -3.15 15.81
N PRO A 162 -7.30 -4.16 14.93
CA PRO A 162 -8.33 -5.18 15.04
C PRO A 162 -8.15 -5.94 16.36
N GLY A 163 -9.24 -6.17 17.08
CA GLY A 163 -9.23 -6.99 18.29
C GLY A 163 -8.75 -8.40 17.92
N LEU A 164 -7.71 -8.88 18.60
CA LEU A 164 -7.29 -10.26 18.43
C LEU A 164 -8.29 -11.18 19.17
N PRO A 165 -8.76 -12.27 18.56
CA PRO A 165 -9.62 -13.23 19.21
C PRO A 165 -8.85 -13.94 20.35
N LYS A 166 -9.56 -14.37 21.39
CA LYS A 166 -8.96 -15.10 22.51
C LYS A 166 -8.27 -16.39 22.08
N VAL A 167 -8.81 -17.03 21.03
CA VAL A 167 -8.22 -18.19 20.37
C VAL A 167 -7.68 -17.74 19.02
N PRO A 168 -6.37 -17.73 18.81
CA PRO A 168 -5.78 -17.35 17.53
C PRO A 168 -6.28 -18.21 16.37
N ALA A 169 -6.50 -17.63 15.20
CA ALA A 169 -6.87 -18.40 14.01
C ALA A 169 -5.82 -19.47 13.66
N ALA A 170 -4.54 -19.20 13.98
CA ALA A 170 -3.43 -20.12 13.78
C ALA A 170 -3.63 -21.50 14.44
N GLU A 171 -4.39 -21.59 15.53
CA GLU A 171 -4.70 -22.88 16.18
C GLU A 171 -5.65 -23.76 15.36
N ARG A 172 -6.31 -23.19 14.35
CA ARG A 172 -7.28 -23.87 13.49
C ARG A 172 -6.81 -24.01 12.04
N ILE A 173 -5.72 -23.32 11.68
CA ILE A 173 -5.14 -23.41 10.35
C ILE A 173 -4.45 -24.76 10.24
N ASP A 174 -4.81 -25.52 9.21
CA ASP A 174 -4.26 -26.84 8.93
C ASP A 174 -4.07 -27.01 7.42
N VAL A 175 -3.36 -28.08 7.04
CA VAL A 175 -3.16 -28.47 5.65
C VAL A 175 -3.85 -29.80 5.43
N ASP A 176 -4.76 -29.88 4.46
CA ASP A 176 -5.46 -31.12 4.14
C ASP A 176 -4.53 -32.14 3.44
N GLU A 177 -5.06 -33.35 3.23
CA GLU A 177 -4.34 -34.45 2.56
C GLU A 177 -3.92 -34.13 1.10
N ASN A 178 -4.49 -33.09 0.48
CA ASN A 178 -4.13 -32.63 -0.85
C ASN A 178 -3.14 -31.44 -0.83
N GLY A 179 -2.66 -31.05 0.36
CA GLY A 179 -1.76 -29.91 0.54
C GLY A 179 -2.45 -28.56 0.52
N VAL A 180 -3.79 -28.51 0.60
CA VAL A 180 -4.56 -27.27 0.64
C VAL A 180 -4.63 -26.73 2.06
N ILE A 181 -4.26 -25.46 2.24
CA ILE A 181 -4.31 -24.81 3.53
C ILE A 181 -5.76 -24.46 3.88
N CYS A 182 -6.27 -25.04 4.96
CA CYS A 182 -7.62 -24.86 5.45
C CYS A 182 -7.70 -23.65 6.41
N LEU A 183 -8.84 -22.94 6.40
CA LEU A 183 -9.19 -21.86 7.33
C LEU A 183 -8.27 -20.63 7.28
N LEU A 184 -7.41 -20.48 6.27
CA LEU A 184 -6.57 -19.29 6.12
C LEU A 184 -7.39 -18.02 5.78
N TYR A 185 -8.60 -18.18 5.22
CA TYR A 185 -9.46 -17.10 4.69
C TYR A 185 -10.92 -17.18 5.11
N THR A 186 -11.23 -17.79 6.23
CA THR A 186 -12.57 -17.60 6.80
C THR A 186 -12.65 -16.19 7.37
N SER A 187 -13.14 -15.26 6.55
CA SER A 187 -13.70 -14.01 7.05
C SER A 187 -15.04 -14.34 7.70
N ASP A 188 -15.15 -14.24 8.98
CA ASP A 188 -16.41 -14.04 9.69
C ASP A 188 -16.74 -12.55 9.72
#